data_e434bc29ff8e3f14c7904a7c40fc190a
#
_entry.id   e434bc29ff8e3f14c7904a7c40fc190a
#
_cell.length_a   1.000
_cell.length_b   1.000
_cell.length_c   1.000
_cell.angle_alpha   90.00
_cell.angle_beta   90.00
_cell.angle_gamma   90.00
#
_symmetry.space_group_name_H-M   'P 1'
#
loop_
_entity.id
_entity.type
_entity.pdbx_description
1 polymer ?
#
loop_
_entity_poly.entity_id
_entity_poly.type
_entity_poly.pdbx_seq_one_letter_code
_entity_poly.pdbx_strand_id
1 'polypeptide(L)'
;MEFLTNDKLTIVGAAGMIGSNMAQTALMMRLTPNICLYDPYAPALEGVAEELYHCAFEGVNITWTSDIKEALTDASYVVSSGGAARKAGMTREDLLKGNTEIAAQLGKDIKTYCCLLYTSPSPRDA
;
A
#
# COMPACT_ATOMS: atom_id res chain seq x y z
N MET A 1 -21.64 8.91 -8.58
CA MET A 1 -21.60 7.90 -7.50
C MET A 1 -20.63 8.36 -6.44
N GLU A 2 -21.07 8.38 -5.20
CA GLU A 2 -20.26 8.87 -4.09
C GLU A 2 -19.27 7.80 -3.61
N PHE A 3 -18.21 8.27 -2.95
CA PHE A 3 -17.24 7.39 -2.29
C PHE A 3 -17.70 7.04 -0.88
N LEU A 4 -17.30 5.87 -0.41
CA LEU A 4 -17.63 5.41 0.95
C LEU A 4 -17.04 6.34 2.02
N THR A 5 -15.81 6.82 1.81
CA THR A 5 -15.09 7.75 2.68
C THR A 5 -14.21 8.66 1.85
N ASN A 6 -13.75 9.75 2.44
CA ASN A 6 -12.72 10.63 1.84
C ASN A 6 -11.35 10.44 2.49
N ASP A 7 -11.21 9.44 3.35
CA ASP A 7 -9.97 9.17 4.05
C ASP A 7 -8.88 8.66 3.10
N LYS A 8 -7.65 8.97 3.43
CA LYS A 8 -6.50 8.52 2.64
C LYS A 8 -6.24 7.03 2.88
N LEU A 9 -6.18 6.28 1.79
CA LEU A 9 -5.74 4.89 1.75
C LEU A 9 -4.34 4.82 1.15
N THR A 10 -3.38 4.33 1.91
CA THR A 10 -2.03 4.09 1.42
C THR A 10 -1.82 2.60 1.14
N ILE A 11 -1.34 2.29 -0.04
CA ILE A 11 -1.02 0.93 -0.46
C ILE A 11 0.50 0.77 -0.50
N VAL A 12 1.00 -0.07 0.39
CA VAL A 12 2.43 -0.40 0.51
C VAL A 12 2.73 -1.61 -0.35
N GLY A 13 3.73 -1.51 -1.19
CA GLY A 13 4.04 -2.54 -2.20
C GLY A 13 3.23 -2.35 -3.48
N ALA A 14 2.90 -1.11 -3.81
CA ALA A 14 2.00 -0.79 -4.92
C ALA A 14 2.59 -1.06 -6.32
N ALA A 15 3.90 -1.20 -6.44
CA ALA A 15 4.55 -1.58 -7.70
C ALA A 15 4.36 -3.06 -8.07
N GLY A 16 3.97 -3.90 -7.11
CA GLY A 16 3.70 -5.31 -7.34
C GLY A 16 2.31 -5.57 -7.92
N MET A 17 2.09 -6.78 -8.42
CA MET A 17 0.80 -7.17 -9.01
C MET A 17 -0.35 -7.08 -8.01
N ILE A 18 -0.14 -7.53 -6.78
CA ILE A 18 -1.18 -7.53 -5.75
C ILE A 18 -1.51 -6.10 -5.34
N GLY A 19 -0.49 -5.29 -5.05
CA GLY A 19 -0.69 -3.90 -4.62
C GLY A 19 -1.38 -3.04 -5.68
N SER A 20 -0.96 -3.15 -6.94
CA SER A 20 -1.62 -2.42 -8.04
C SER A 20 -3.07 -2.85 -8.25
N ASN A 21 -3.35 -4.14 -8.16
CA ASN A 21 -4.71 -4.66 -8.24
C ASN A 21 -5.59 -4.21 -7.07
N MET A 22 -5.05 -4.14 -5.87
CA MET A 22 -5.77 -3.60 -4.71
C MET A 22 -6.14 -2.13 -4.92
N ALA A 23 -5.23 -1.33 -5.47
CA ALA A 23 -5.50 0.07 -5.78
C ALA A 23 -6.65 0.20 -6.79
N GLN A 24 -6.58 -0.55 -7.87
CA GLN A 24 -7.63 -0.55 -8.90
C GLN A 24 -8.98 -0.98 -8.31
N THR A 25 -9.00 -2.04 -7.52
CA THR A 25 -10.21 -2.55 -6.88
C THR A 25 -10.82 -1.52 -5.93
N ALA A 26 -9.99 -0.85 -5.12
CA ALA A 26 -10.46 0.20 -4.22
C ALA A 26 -11.14 1.35 -4.97
N LEU A 27 -10.60 1.74 -6.11
CA LEU A 27 -11.19 2.77 -6.97
C LEU A 27 -12.47 2.29 -7.67
N MET A 28 -12.48 1.06 -8.17
CA MET A 28 -13.67 0.45 -8.78
C MET A 28 -14.83 0.34 -7.79
N MET A 29 -14.54 -0.02 -6.56
CA MET A 29 -15.54 -0.11 -5.48
C MET A 29 -15.91 1.25 -4.89
N ARG A 30 -15.25 2.31 -5.32
CA ARG A 30 -15.44 3.67 -4.82
C ARG A 30 -15.31 3.77 -3.29
N LEU A 31 -14.27 3.14 -2.77
CA LEU A 31 -14.02 3.16 -1.33
C LEU A 31 -13.54 4.54 -0.86
N THR A 32 -12.58 5.11 -1.55
CA THR A 32 -12.07 6.47 -1.30
C THR A 32 -11.49 7.06 -2.59
N PRO A 33 -11.59 8.37 -2.79
CA PRO A 33 -10.93 9.02 -3.91
C PRO A 33 -9.43 9.22 -3.68
N ASN A 34 -8.96 9.13 -2.44
CA ASN A 34 -7.59 9.49 -2.05
C ASN A 34 -6.74 8.25 -1.87
N ILE A 35 -6.06 7.85 -2.93
CA ILE A 35 -5.16 6.69 -2.97
C ILE A 35 -3.71 7.18 -3.03
N CYS A 36 -2.88 6.68 -2.13
CA CYS A 36 -1.43 6.88 -2.18
C CYS A 36 -0.73 5.55 -2.45
N LEU A 37 0.04 5.50 -3.50
CA LEU A 37 0.84 4.34 -3.88
C LEU A 37 2.24 4.49 -3.32
N TYR A 38 2.70 3.52 -2.56
CA TYR A 38 4.05 3.49 -2.04
C TYR A 38 4.78 2.22 -2.45
N ASP A 39 5.99 2.39 -2.92
CA ASP A 39 6.93 1.29 -3.15
C ASP A 39 8.35 1.86 -3.11
N PRO A 40 9.34 1.14 -2.55
CA PRO A 40 10.74 1.55 -2.64
C PRO A 40 11.25 1.62 -4.08
N TYR A 41 10.64 0.89 -5.01
CA TYR A 41 11.00 0.90 -6.42
C TYR A 41 10.22 1.98 -7.21
N ALA A 42 10.70 3.20 -7.13
CA ALA A 42 10.04 4.36 -7.72
C ALA A 42 9.71 4.25 -9.23
N PRO A 43 10.59 3.68 -10.09
CA PRO A 43 10.30 3.66 -11.52
C PRO A 43 9.01 2.94 -11.92
N ALA A 44 8.58 1.96 -11.14
CA ALA A 44 7.35 1.23 -11.42
C ALA A 44 6.09 1.95 -10.92
N LEU A 45 6.21 2.84 -9.93
CA LEU A 45 5.07 3.54 -9.35
C LEU A 45 4.37 4.47 -10.35
N GLU A 46 5.14 5.21 -11.11
CA GLU A 46 4.60 6.10 -12.14
C GLU A 46 3.78 5.31 -13.17
N GLY A 47 4.30 4.15 -13.60
CA GLY A 47 3.58 3.26 -14.51
C GLY A 47 2.26 2.77 -13.94
N VAL A 48 2.23 2.39 -12.69
CA VAL A 48 0.98 1.98 -12.01
C VAL A 48 -0.01 3.14 -11.91
N ALA A 49 0.46 4.33 -11.56
CA ALA A 49 -0.38 5.52 -11.52
C ALA A 49 -0.97 5.85 -12.89
N GLU A 50 -0.17 5.78 -13.95
CA GLU A 50 -0.64 5.99 -15.32
C GLU A 50 -1.68 4.95 -15.74
N GLU A 51 -1.50 3.68 -15.41
CA GLU A 51 -2.50 2.65 -15.66
C GLU A 51 -3.83 2.97 -14.97
N LEU A 52 -3.79 3.45 -13.74
CA LEU A 52 -4.99 3.84 -13.00
C LEU A 52 -5.67 5.07 -13.61
N TYR A 53 -4.89 6.03 -14.09
CA TYR A 53 -5.44 7.19 -14.82
C TYR A 53 -6.11 6.78 -16.11
N HIS A 54 -5.57 5.81 -16.84
CA HIS A 54 -6.17 5.27 -18.06
C HIS A 54 -7.50 4.55 -17.81
N CYS A 55 -7.79 4.13 -16.60
CA CYS A 55 -9.10 3.58 -16.22
C CYS A 55 -10.20 4.64 -16.18
N ALA A 56 -9.83 5.93 -16.23
CA ALA A 56 -10.77 7.06 -16.26
C ALA A 56 -11.76 7.08 -15.08
N PHE A 57 -11.32 6.73 -13.88
CA PHE A 57 -12.12 6.89 -12.68
C PHE A 57 -12.36 8.36 -12.39
N GLU A 58 -13.61 8.75 -12.21
CA GLU A 58 -13.98 10.14 -11.95
C GLU A 58 -13.77 10.54 -10.48
N GLY A 59 -13.26 11.74 -10.27
CA GLY A 59 -13.14 12.35 -8.94
C GLY A 59 -12.06 11.76 -8.07
N VAL A 60 -11.10 11.05 -8.65
CA VAL A 60 -10.03 10.39 -7.89
C VAL A 60 -8.78 11.26 -7.79
N ASN A 61 -8.06 11.11 -6.69
CA ASN A 61 -6.77 11.73 -6.43
C ASN A 61 -5.75 10.64 -6.14
N ILE A 62 -4.92 10.34 -7.12
CA ILE A 62 -3.92 9.29 -7.06
C ILE A 62 -2.56 9.93 -6.90
N THR A 63 -1.87 9.61 -5.81
CA THR A 63 -0.51 10.05 -5.55
C THR A 63 0.41 8.85 -5.45
N TRP A 64 1.70 9.07 -5.65
CA TRP A 64 2.70 8.01 -5.49
C TRP A 64 4.00 8.60 -4.95
N THR A 65 4.68 7.83 -4.14
CA THR A 65 5.93 8.24 -3.53
C THR A 65 6.76 7.04 -3.10
N SER A 66 8.07 7.20 -3.07
CA SER A 66 9.00 6.26 -2.46
C SER A 66 9.48 6.71 -1.07
N ASP A 67 8.91 7.80 -0.56
CA ASP A 67 9.14 8.27 0.80
C ASP A 67 8.04 7.74 1.71
N ILE A 68 8.40 6.85 2.63
CA ILE A 68 7.45 6.24 3.56
C ILE A 68 6.77 7.25 4.48
N LYS A 69 7.46 8.31 4.86
CA LYS A 69 6.88 9.38 5.68
C LYS A 69 5.76 10.08 4.95
N GLU A 70 5.99 10.46 3.69
CA GLU A 70 4.98 11.10 2.85
C GLU A 70 3.79 10.16 2.61
N ALA A 71 4.07 8.88 2.36
CA ALA A 71 3.04 7.88 2.12
C ALA A 71 2.11 7.68 3.32
N LEU A 72 2.66 7.66 4.52
CA LEU A 72 1.92 7.34 5.74
C LEU A 72 1.32 8.56 6.44
N THR A 73 1.81 9.76 6.16
CA THR A 73 1.26 10.98 6.75
C THR A 73 -0.22 11.14 6.37
N ASP A 74 -1.06 11.34 7.36
CA ASP A 74 -2.52 11.48 7.23
C ASP A 74 -3.24 10.25 6.66
N ALA A 75 -2.59 9.11 6.56
CA ALA A 75 -3.24 7.88 6.15
C ALA A 75 -4.15 7.34 7.24
N SER A 76 -5.41 7.12 6.92
CA SER A 76 -6.39 6.48 7.81
C SER A 76 -6.44 4.97 7.60
N TYR A 77 -6.08 4.52 6.41
CA TYR A 77 -6.04 3.10 6.06
C TYR A 77 -4.70 2.78 5.39
N VAL A 78 -4.10 1.70 5.80
CA VAL A 78 -2.87 1.18 5.20
C VAL A 78 -3.05 -0.28 4.87
N VAL A 79 -2.85 -0.62 3.61
CA VAL A 79 -2.87 -2.00 3.13
C VAL A 79 -1.47 -2.33 2.63
N SER A 80 -0.90 -3.42 3.07
CA SER A 80 0.44 -3.81 2.67
C SER A 80 0.44 -5.16 1.96
N SER A 81 1.01 -5.16 0.76
CA SER A 81 1.43 -6.36 0.04
C SER A 81 2.95 -6.41 -0.10
N GLY A 82 3.64 -5.56 0.65
CA GLY A 82 5.09 -5.45 0.60
C GLY A 82 5.78 -6.72 1.10
N GLY A 83 6.87 -7.05 0.44
CA GLY A 83 7.70 -8.18 0.79
C GLY A 83 8.69 -8.48 -0.34
N ALA A 84 9.78 -9.14 -0.02
CA ALA A 84 10.75 -9.56 -1.00
C ALA A 84 10.33 -10.91 -1.63
N ALA A 85 10.47 -11.01 -2.94
CA ALA A 85 10.28 -12.26 -3.64
C ALA A 85 11.46 -13.21 -3.37
N ARG A 86 11.18 -14.50 -3.35
CA ARG A 86 12.22 -15.52 -3.22
C ARG A 86 13.12 -15.49 -4.47
N LYS A 87 14.41 -15.38 -4.23
CA LYS A 87 15.44 -15.45 -5.28
C LYS A 87 16.10 -16.84 -5.32
N ALA A 88 16.70 -17.16 -6.44
CA ALA A 88 17.47 -18.40 -6.56
C ALA A 88 18.57 -18.49 -5.49
N GLY A 89 18.71 -19.66 -4.86
CA GLY A 89 19.66 -19.88 -3.78
C GLY A 89 19.22 -19.42 -2.40
N MET A 90 18.05 -18.84 -2.29
CA MET A 90 17.46 -18.35 -1.03
C MET A 90 16.70 -19.47 -0.33
N THR A 91 16.96 -19.70 0.94
CA THR A 91 16.18 -20.62 1.75
C THR A 91 14.88 -19.96 2.21
N ARG A 92 13.91 -20.76 2.71
CA ARG A 92 12.69 -20.22 3.33
C ARG A 92 12.99 -19.39 4.56
N GLU A 93 14.01 -19.76 5.32
CA GLU A 93 14.44 -19.01 6.50
C GLU A 93 14.99 -17.64 6.15
N ASP A 94 15.79 -17.55 5.07
CA ASP A 94 16.31 -16.28 4.57
C ASP A 94 15.17 -15.36 4.14
N LEU A 95 14.17 -15.90 3.43
CA LEU A 95 13.00 -15.16 3.00
C LEU A 95 12.17 -14.69 4.19
N LEU A 96 11.94 -15.55 5.17
CA LEU A 96 11.19 -15.22 6.39
C LEU A 96 11.90 -14.11 7.16
N LYS A 97 13.22 -14.21 7.33
CA LYS A 97 14.01 -13.18 8.02
C LYS A 97 13.89 -11.82 7.35
N GLY A 98 14.10 -11.78 6.03
CA GLY A 98 13.99 -10.55 5.25
C GLY A 98 12.59 -9.92 5.32
N ASN A 99 11.55 -10.72 5.15
CA ASN A 99 10.18 -10.24 5.21
C ASN A 99 9.76 -9.83 6.63
N THR A 100 10.27 -10.48 7.65
CA THR A 100 10.06 -10.09 9.04
C THR A 100 10.66 -8.71 9.33
N GLU A 101 11.85 -8.44 8.83
CA GLU A 101 12.51 -7.15 8.97
C GLU A 101 11.71 -6.04 8.25
N ILE A 102 11.21 -6.32 7.05
CA ILE A 102 10.36 -5.40 6.28
C ILE A 102 9.08 -5.10 7.05
N ALA A 103 8.41 -6.11 7.57
CA ALA A 103 7.18 -5.95 8.35
C ALA A 103 7.41 -5.19 9.66
N ALA A 104 8.50 -5.47 10.36
CA ALA A 104 8.88 -4.77 11.59
C ALA A 104 9.16 -3.30 11.33
N GLN A 105 9.87 -2.98 10.25
CA GLN A 105 10.15 -1.60 9.87
C GLN A 105 8.87 -0.86 9.49
N LEU A 106 7.99 -1.48 8.72
CA LEU A 106 6.70 -0.89 8.39
C LEU A 106 5.86 -0.61 9.64
N GLY A 107 5.85 -1.52 10.60
CA GLY A 107 5.16 -1.32 11.88
C GLY A 107 5.69 -0.10 12.66
N LYS A 108 7.01 0.09 12.67
CA LYS A 108 7.63 1.27 13.29
C LYS A 108 7.26 2.55 12.55
N ASP A 109 7.26 2.53 11.23
CA ASP A 109 6.92 3.69 10.39
C ASP A 109 5.45 4.07 10.58
N ILE A 110 4.54 3.10 10.62
CA ILE A 110 3.12 3.33 10.90
C ILE A 110 2.95 3.99 12.27
N LYS A 111 3.60 3.46 13.29
CA LYS A 111 3.54 4.03 14.63
C LYS A 111 4.06 5.47 14.67
N THR A 112 5.08 5.77 13.89
CA THR A 112 5.72 7.09 13.88
C THR A 112 4.92 8.12 13.08
N TYR A 113 4.37 7.74 11.93
CA TYR A 113 3.80 8.68 10.96
C TYR A 113 2.29 8.64 10.85
N CYS A 114 1.64 7.54 11.23
CA CYS A 114 0.18 7.44 11.24
C CYS A 114 -0.36 7.72 12.63
N CYS A 115 -1.27 8.69 12.72
CA CYS A 115 -2.00 8.95 13.94
C CYS A 115 -3.32 8.18 13.91
N LEU A 116 -3.74 7.60 15.04
CA LEU A 116 -5.06 6.96 15.20
C LEU A 116 -5.34 5.78 14.27
N LEU A 117 -4.30 5.05 13.87
CA LEU A 117 -4.48 3.83 13.09
C LEU A 117 -4.76 2.65 14.02
N TYR A 118 -5.85 1.91 13.74
CA TYR A 118 -6.19 0.68 14.44
C TYR A 118 -5.79 -0.52 13.59
N THR A 119 -5.15 -1.52 14.20
CA THR A 119 -4.87 -2.78 13.52
C THR A 119 -6.13 -3.64 13.51
N SER A 120 -6.41 -4.24 12.37
CA SER A 120 -7.46 -5.24 12.27
C SER A 120 -7.01 -6.51 13.02
N PRO A 121 -7.88 -7.11 13.85
CA PRO A 121 -7.54 -8.37 14.49
C PRO A 121 -7.30 -9.46 13.45
N SER A 122 -6.30 -10.31 13.70
CA SER A 122 -6.08 -11.48 12.85
C SER A 122 -7.30 -12.41 12.93
N PRO A 123 -7.69 -13.08 11.83
CA PRO A 123 -8.72 -14.10 11.90
C PRO A 123 -8.47 -15.20 12.96
N ARG A 124 -7.21 -15.38 13.36
CA ARG A 124 -6.83 -16.32 14.43
C ARG A 124 -7.17 -15.81 15.83
N ASP A 125 -7.32 -14.49 15.98
CA ASP A 125 -7.59 -13.83 17.25
C ASP A 125 -9.09 -13.59 17.47
N ALA A 126 -9.88 -13.90 16.46
CA ALA A 126 -11.33 -13.73 16.49
C ALA A 126 -12.04 -14.90 17.17
#